data_f8299a1c31b932a0b636b6d0684a1e09
#
_entry.id   f8299a1c31b932a0b636b6d0684a1e09
#
_cell.length_a   1.000
_cell.length_b   1.000
_cell.length_c   1.000
_cell.angle_alpha   90.00
_cell.angle_beta   90.00
_cell.angle_gamma   90.00
#
_symmetry.space_group_name_H-M   'P 1'
#
loop_
_entity.id
_entity.type
_entity.pdbx_description
1 polymer ?
#
loop_
_entity_poly.entity_id
_entity_poly.type
_entity_poly.pdbx_seq_one_letter_code
_entity_poly.pdbx_strand_id
1 'polypeptide(L)'
;MQELPVVSNVNTEETKVKKPNWLRVKLPIGESYKHVRGLVDTHKLHTICESGNCPNMGECWGAGTATFMILGNVCTRSCGFCAVATGRPEAVDWDEPQRVAEAINLMKVKHAVITSVDRDELKDGGSIIWHNTIKAVKALNPDTTLETLIPDFKGKAEDIQRVIDAAPEVVSHNMETVERLTRQVRIQAKYRRSIEVLRILKEGGMRTKTGIMLGLGETKEEVVQALEDLAAAKVDVITLGQYLQPTKKHLPVHRFVHPDEFAELREIGYELGFDYVESGPLVRSSYHSERHVFPGYGRRKWEDEKALNAAV
;
A
#
# COMPACT_ATOMS: atom_id res chain seq x y z
N MET A 1 34.51 31.41 -33.79
CA MET A 1 33.72 30.19 -33.64
C MET A 1 34.48 29.30 -32.68
N GLN A 2 34.06 29.25 -31.43
CA GLN A 2 34.64 28.35 -30.41
C GLN A 2 33.85 27.03 -30.42
N GLU A 3 34.54 25.94 -30.67
CA GLU A 3 33.98 24.60 -30.61
C GLU A 3 33.64 24.22 -29.16
N LEU A 4 32.39 23.79 -28.94
CA LEU A 4 31.96 23.21 -27.65
C LEU A 4 32.53 21.80 -27.46
N PRO A 5 32.99 21.42 -26.28
CA PRO A 5 33.55 20.12 -26.07
C PRO A 5 32.47 19.04 -26.16
N VAL A 6 32.75 17.99 -26.93
CA VAL A 6 31.96 16.77 -27.05
C VAL A 6 32.01 16.04 -25.70
N VAL A 7 30.86 15.95 -25.01
CA VAL A 7 30.71 15.14 -23.80
C VAL A 7 30.80 13.68 -24.21
N SER A 8 31.89 13.03 -23.82
CA SER A 8 32.10 11.59 -24.01
C SER A 8 30.98 10.79 -23.34
N ASN A 9 30.37 9.89 -24.10
CA ASN A 9 29.43 8.88 -23.61
C ASN A 9 30.07 8.08 -22.48
N VAL A 10 29.61 8.29 -21.25
CA VAL A 10 29.87 7.39 -20.15
C VAL A 10 29.01 6.15 -20.39
N ASN A 11 29.63 5.09 -20.89
CA ASN A 11 29.05 3.75 -20.93
C ASN A 11 28.87 3.28 -19.47
N THR A 12 27.75 3.59 -18.86
CA THR A 12 27.29 2.89 -17.67
C THR A 12 26.75 1.54 -18.14
N GLU A 13 27.57 0.49 -18.07
CA GLU A 13 27.09 -0.88 -18.05
C GLU A 13 26.11 -0.98 -16.86
N GLU A 14 24.81 -0.89 -17.15
CA GLU A 14 23.76 -1.27 -16.20
C GLU A 14 23.94 -2.76 -15.91
N THR A 15 24.66 -3.08 -14.85
CA THR A 15 24.69 -4.43 -14.29
C THR A 15 23.27 -4.78 -13.87
N LYS A 16 22.56 -5.54 -14.72
CA LYS A 16 21.22 -6.05 -14.40
C LYS A 16 21.32 -6.88 -13.13
N VAL A 17 20.91 -6.31 -12.01
CA VAL A 17 20.87 -7.01 -10.72
C VAL A 17 19.90 -8.18 -10.89
N LYS A 18 20.42 -9.40 -10.87
CA LYS A 18 19.62 -10.62 -11.09
C LYS A 18 18.68 -10.84 -9.90
N LYS A 19 17.37 -11.02 -10.19
CA LYS A 19 16.37 -11.28 -9.16
C LYS A 19 16.74 -12.53 -8.34
N PRO A 20 16.91 -12.41 -7.00
CA PRO A 20 17.32 -13.49 -6.14
C PRO A 20 16.19 -14.53 -5.92
N ASN A 21 16.58 -15.71 -5.39
CA ASN A 21 15.63 -16.82 -5.23
C ASN A 21 14.51 -16.56 -4.22
N TRP A 22 14.78 -15.77 -3.17
CA TRP A 22 13.77 -15.44 -2.15
C TRP A 22 12.63 -14.53 -2.64
N LEU A 23 12.74 -13.99 -3.87
CA LEU A 23 11.67 -13.23 -4.53
C LEU A 23 10.86 -14.06 -5.53
N ARG A 24 11.03 -15.38 -5.56
CA ARG A 24 10.21 -16.27 -6.40
C ARG A 24 8.85 -16.47 -5.74
N VAL A 25 7.80 -16.36 -6.53
CA VAL A 25 6.41 -16.61 -6.13
C VAL A 25 5.85 -17.81 -6.87
N LYS A 26 4.88 -18.48 -6.26
CA LYS A 26 4.11 -19.52 -6.93
C LYS A 26 3.13 -18.88 -7.90
N LEU A 27 2.88 -19.51 -9.05
CA LEU A 27 1.86 -19.05 -9.98
C LEU A 27 0.47 -19.13 -9.31
N PRO A 28 -0.43 -18.17 -9.60
CA PRO A 28 -1.79 -18.21 -9.08
C PRO A 28 -2.57 -19.34 -9.76
N ILE A 29 -2.83 -20.40 -9.00
CA ILE A 29 -3.59 -21.59 -9.43
C ILE A 29 -4.56 -21.99 -8.32
N GLY A 30 -5.71 -22.55 -8.70
CA GLY A 30 -6.71 -23.07 -7.76
C GLY A 30 -8.13 -22.62 -8.12
N GLU A 31 -9.11 -23.34 -7.58
CA GLU A 31 -10.54 -23.06 -7.84
C GLU A 31 -10.97 -21.71 -7.23
N SER A 32 -10.52 -21.38 -6.02
CA SER A 32 -10.82 -20.09 -5.39
C SER A 32 -10.30 -18.91 -6.21
N TYR A 33 -9.09 -19.02 -6.77
CA TYR A 33 -8.53 -17.99 -7.66
C TYR A 33 -9.39 -17.82 -8.92
N LYS A 34 -9.78 -18.93 -9.58
CA LYS A 34 -10.63 -18.87 -10.77
C LYS A 34 -12.01 -18.28 -10.48
N HIS A 35 -12.58 -18.61 -9.32
CA HIS A 35 -13.86 -18.05 -8.86
C HIS A 35 -13.79 -16.54 -8.71
N VAL A 36 -12.82 -16.04 -7.94
CA VAL A 36 -12.60 -14.59 -7.73
C VAL A 36 -12.34 -13.89 -9.07
N ARG A 37 -11.50 -14.47 -9.94
CA ARG A 37 -11.24 -13.95 -11.27
C ARG A 37 -12.51 -13.81 -12.10
N GLY A 38 -13.35 -14.84 -12.13
CA GLY A 38 -14.62 -14.81 -12.86
C GLY A 38 -15.57 -13.72 -12.36
N LEU A 39 -15.62 -13.47 -11.04
CA LEU A 39 -16.43 -12.39 -10.46
C LEU A 39 -15.89 -11.00 -10.84
N VAL A 40 -14.58 -10.80 -10.76
CA VAL A 40 -13.93 -9.54 -11.17
C VAL A 40 -14.26 -9.20 -12.62
N ASP A 41 -14.12 -10.18 -13.53
CA ASP A 41 -14.40 -10.01 -14.97
C ASP A 41 -15.90 -9.75 -15.23
N THR A 42 -16.80 -10.51 -14.58
CA THR A 42 -18.25 -10.41 -14.79
C THR A 42 -18.82 -9.08 -14.31
N HIS A 43 -18.33 -8.58 -13.17
CA HIS A 43 -18.83 -7.33 -12.55
C HIS A 43 -18.02 -6.10 -12.95
N LYS A 44 -17.10 -6.21 -13.92
CA LYS A 44 -16.26 -5.10 -14.40
C LYS A 44 -15.55 -4.33 -13.26
N LEU A 45 -15.02 -5.09 -12.29
CA LEU A 45 -14.33 -4.51 -11.15
C LEU A 45 -12.88 -4.20 -11.49
N HIS A 46 -12.37 -3.15 -10.88
CA HIS A 46 -10.95 -2.84 -10.94
C HIS A 46 -10.25 -3.35 -9.68
N THR A 47 -9.21 -4.15 -9.84
CA THR A 47 -8.38 -4.60 -8.71
C THR A 47 -6.95 -4.12 -8.91
N ILE A 48 -6.34 -3.59 -7.84
CA ILE A 48 -4.91 -3.25 -7.85
C ILE A 48 -4.04 -4.50 -7.96
N CYS A 49 -4.57 -5.65 -7.59
CA CYS A 49 -3.89 -6.94 -7.72
C CYS A 49 -3.52 -7.24 -9.18
N GLU A 50 -4.42 -6.91 -10.12
CA GLU A 50 -4.19 -7.05 -11.56
C GLU A 50 -3.41 -5.87 -12.14
N SER A 51 -3.88 -4.64 -11.92
CA SER A 51 -3.26 -3.43 -12.45
C SER A 51 -1.81 -3.25 -11.97
N GLY A 52 -1.52 -3.67 -10.74
CA GLY A 52 -0.19 -3.62 -10.11
C GLY A 52 0.68 -4.85 -10.34
N ASN A 53 0.22 -5.88 -11.08
CA ASN A 53 0.92 -7.17 -11.25
C ASN A 53 1.40 -7.76 -9.90
N CYS A 54 0.50 -7.81 -8.92
CA CYS A 54 0.83 -8.21 -7.55
C CYS A 54 1.34 -9.66 -7.49
N PRO A 55 2.52 -9.93 -6.93
CA PRO A 55 3.06 -11.28 -6.83
C PRO A 55 2.24 -12.20 -5.90
N ASN A 56 1.47 -11.64 -4.98
CA ASN A 56 0.71 -12.37 -3.97
C ASN A 56 -0.75 -12.61 -4.36
N MET A 57 -1.18 -12.21 -5.57
CA MET A 57 -2.58 -12.30 -6.02
C MET A 57 -3.17 -13.70 -5.84
N GLY A 58 -2.42 -14.74 -6.22
CA GLY A 58 -2.90 -16.12 -6.08
C GLY A 58 -3.12 -16.57 -4.64
N GLU A 59 -2.28 -16.13 -3.72
CA GLU A 59 -2.38 -16.43 -2.29
C GLU A 59 -3.54 -15.66 -1.65
N CYS A 60 -3.60 -14.34 -1.86
CA CYS A 60 -4.63 -13.47 -1.29
C CYS A 60 -6.04 -13.85 -1.77
N TRP A 61 -6.21 -14.06 -3.08
CA TRP A 61 -7.51 -14.46 -3.64
C TRP A 61 -7.90 -15.88 -3.20
N GLY A 62 -6.90 -16.77 -3.02
CA GLY A 62 -7.11 -18.09 -2.43
C GLY A 62 -7.58 -18.03 -0.98
N ALA A 63 -7.14 -17.03 -0.22
CA ALA A 63 -7.52 -16.79 1.18
C ALA A 63 -8.83 -15.96 1.33
N GLY A 64 -9.45 -15.54 0.24
CA GLY A 64 -10.69 -14.73 0.27
C GLY A 64 -10.43 -13.26 0.59
N THR A 65 -9.23 -12.75 0.31
CA THR A 65 -8.86 -11.32 0.45
C THR A 65 -8.65 -10.71 -0.93
N ALA A 66 -9.30 -9.59 -1.21
CA ALA A 66 -9.15 -8.86 -2.46
C ALA A 66 -8.96 -7.36 -2.20
N THR A 67 -8.18 -6.69 -3.08
CA THR A 67 -7.98 -5.24 -3.02
C THR A 67 -8.67 -4.60 -4.21
N PHE A 68 -9.74 -3.87 -3.94
CA PHE A 68 -10.53 -3.15 -4.94
C PHE A 68 -9.97 -1.76 -5.15
N MET A 69 -10.03 -1.27 -6.39
CA MET A 69 -9.62 0.09 -6.75
C MET A 69 -10.83 0.89 -7.19
N ILE A 70 -11.09 2.01 -6.55
CA ILE A 70 -12.20 2.92 -6.82
C ILE A 70 -11.72 4.22 -7.49
N LEU A 71 -12.68 5.04 -7.94
CA LEU A 71 -12.45 6.30 -8.66
C LEU A 71 -11.84 6.11 -10.07
N GLY A 72 -12.04 4.91 -10.63
CA GLY A 72 -11.58 4.54 -11.96
C GLY A 72 -10.17 3.94 -11.98
N ASN A 73 -9.55 3.93 -13.17
CA ASN A 73 -8.28 3.26 -13.45
C ASN A 73 -7.18 4.21 -14.00
N VAL A 74 -7.44 5.52 -14.05
CA VAL A 74 -6.49 6.54 -14.48
C VAL A 74 -6.22 7.49 -13.34
N CYS A 75 -4.94 7.61 -12.94
CA CYS A 75 -4.49 8.45 -11.84
C CYS A 75 -4.03 9.81 -12.35
N THR A 76 -4.30 10.90 -11.61
CA THR A 76 -3.77 12.24 -11.93
C THR A 76 -2.31 12.42 -11.50
N ARG A 77 -1.75 11.48 -10.71
CA ARG A 77 -0.36 11.50 -10.25
C ARG A 77 0.49 10.46 -10.96
N SER A 78 1.78 10.78 -11.15
CA SER A 78 2.77 9.96 -11.84
C SER A 78 3.87 9.47 -10.90
N CYS A 79 3.53 8.61 -9.95
CA CYS A 79 4.52 8.01 -9.06
C CYS A 79 5.44 7.07 -9.84
N GLY A 80 6.77 7.22 -9.68
CA GLY A 80 7.77 6.50 -10.47
C GLY A 80 7.81 4.98 -10.27
N PHE A 81 7.13 4.47 -9.24
CA PHE A 81 7.03 3.05 -8.91
C PHE A 81 5.72 2.39 -9.38
N CYS A 82 4.69 3.17 -9.72
CA CYS A 82 3.32 2.72 -9.87
C CYS A 82 2.98 2.41 -11.33
N ALA A 83 2.42 1.23 -11.60
CA ALA A 83 2.02 0.79 -12.94
C ALA A 83 0.63 1.27 -13.37
N VAL A 84 -0.12 1.95 -12.49
CA VAL A 84 -1.44 2.51 -12.82
C VAL A 84 -1.29 3.58 -13.90
N ALA A 85 -2.20 3.58 -14.87
CA ALA A 85 -2.20 4.54 -15.96
C ALA A 85 -2.31 5.98 -15.44
N THR A 86 -1.49 6.88 -15.98
CA THR A 86 -1.49 8.30 -15.61
C THR A 86 -2.13 9.14 -16.72
N GLY A 87 -2.98 10.10 -16.34
CA GLY A 87 -3.63 10.95 -17.32
C GLY A 87 -4.81 11.72 -16.74
N ARG A 88 -5.74 12.07 -17.62
CA ARG A 88 -7.01 12.68 -17.25
C ARG A 88 -8.05 11.58 -17.02
N PRO A 89 -8.54 11.41 -15.78
CA PRO A 89 -9.57 10.43 -15.49
C PRO A 89 -10.92 10.77 -16.15
N GLU A 90 -11.76 9.77 -16.31
CA GLU A 90 -13.15 9.94 -16.71
C GLU A 90 -13.99 10.63 -15.61
N ALA A 91 -15.23 10.97 -15.93
CA ALA A 91 -16.17 11.50 -14.95
C ALA A 91 -16.34 10.52 -13.78
N VAL A 92 -16.67 11.07 -12.59
CA VAL A 92 -16.93 10.27 -11.40
C VAL A 92 -18.17 9.40 -11.64
N ASP A 93 -18.03 8.11 -11.35
CA ASP A 93 -19.14 7.17 -11.37
C ASP A 93 -19.76 7.09 -9.98
N TRP A 94 -20.95 7.67 -9.83
CA TRP A 94 -21.66 7.75 -8.55
C TRP A 94 -22.28 6.42 -8.12
N ASP A 95 -22.41 5.45 -9.02
CA ASP A 95 -22.92 4.10 -8.75
C ASP A 95 -21.80 3.11 -8.35
N GLU A 96 -20.52 3.51 -8.49
CA GLU A 96 -19.35 2.68 -8.14
C GLU A 96 -19.39 2.21 -6.67
N PRO A 97 -19.76 3.04 -5.66
CA PRO A 97 -19.86 2.61 -4.27
C PRO A 97 -20.77 1.39 -4.07
N GLN A 98 -21.94 1.40 -4.69
CA GLN A 98 -22.90 0.30 -4.59
C GLN A 98 -22.40 -0.96 -5.28
N ARG A 99 -21.81 -0.85 -6.48
CA ARG A 99 -21.25 -2.00 -7.20
C ARG A 99 -20.09 -2.65 -6.46
N VAL A 100 -19.22 -1.86 -5.81
CA VAL A 100 -18.15 -2.39 -4.97
C VAL A 100 -18.69 -3.16 -3.78
N ALA A 101 -19.73 -2.63 -3.10
CA ALA A 101 -20.38 -3.30 -1.98
C ALA A 101 -21.03 -4.63 -2.39
N GLU A 102 -21.70 -4.66 -3.53
CA GLU A 102 -22.30 -5.89 -4.11
C GLU A 102 -21.25 -6.92 -4.49
N ALA A 103 -20.15 -6.48 -5.07
CA ALA A 103 -19.03 -7.36 -5.43
C ALA A 103 -18.40 -8.03 -4.21
N ILE A 104 -18.15 -7.28 -3.13
CA ILE A 104 -17.64 -7.80 -1.86
C ILE A 104 -18.61 -8.84 -1.29
N ASN A 105 -19.93 -8.58 -1.36
CA ASN A 105 -20.96 -9.51 -0.93
C ASN A 105 -20.96 -10.81 -1.74
N LEU A 106 -20.93 -10.70 -3.07
CA LEU A 106 -20.91 -11.86 -3.97
C LEU A 106 -19.65 -12.71 -3.79
N MET A 107 -18.51 -12.08 -3.55
CA MET A 107 -17.24 -12.76 -3.31
C MET A 107 -17.13 -13.35 -1.91
N LYS A 108 -18.07 -13.04 -1.00
CA LYS A 108 -18.06 -13.45 0.42
C LYS A 108 -16.74 -13.17 1.11
N VAL A 109 -16.17 -12.00 0.84
CA VAL A 109 -14.89 -11.57 1.37
C VAL A 109 -15.02 -11.31 2.86
N LYS A 110 -14.15 -11.91 3.69
CA LYS A 110 -14.13 -11.68 5.14
C LYS A 110 -13.41 -10.38 5.53
N HIS A 111 -12.43 -9.99 4.71
CA HIS A 111 -11.67 -8.76 4.86
C HIS A 111 -11.45 -8.14 3.49
N ALA A 112 -11.96 -6.94 3.28
CA ALA A 112 -11.81 -6.20 2.04
C ALA A 112 -10.81 -5.05 2.22
N VAL A 113 -9.94 -4.87 1.23
CA VAL A 113 -9.09 -3.69 1.13
C VAL A 113 -9.57 -2.85 -0.04
N ILE A 114 -9.80 -1.55 0.19
CA ILE A 114 -10.15 -0.60 -0.85
C ILE A 114 -9.01 0.40 -1.01
N THR A 115 -8.61 0.65 -2.24
CA THR A 115 -7.69 1.72 -2.62
C THR A 115 -8.29 2.56 -3.74
N SER A 116 -7.64 3.65 -4.13
CA SER A 116 -8.07 4.47 -5.25
C SER A 116 -6.90 4.97 -6.08
N VAL A 117 -7.23 5.46 -7.27
CA VAL A 117 -6.37 6.42 -7.97
C VAL A 117 -6.46 7.79 -7.28
N ASP A 118 -5.44 8.65 -7.46
CA ASP A 118 -5.54 10.05 -7.07
C ASP A 118 -6.41 10.83 -8.07
N ARG A 119 -7.29 11.68 -7.56
CA ARG A 119 -8.22 12.52 -8.31
C ARG A 119 -8.01 13.99 -7.94
N ASP A 120 -6.77 14.48 -8.14
CA ASP A 120 -6.36 15.85 -7.77
C ASP A 120 -7.15 16.95 -8.50
N GLU A 121 -7.85 16.61 -9.58
CA GLU A 121 -8.73 17.53 -10.32
C GLU A 121 -10.09 17.75 -9.64
N LEU A 122 -10.50 16.84 -8.73
CA LEU A 122 -11.71 17.01 -7.95
C LEU A 122 -11.45 17.93 -6.75
N LYS A 123 -12.44 18.76 -6.40
CA LYS A 123 -12.31 19.69 -5.26
C LYS A 123 -12.09 18.97 -3.93
N ASP A 124 -12.73 17.83 -3.77
CA ASP A 124 -12.66 16.95 -2.59
C ASP A 124 -11.65 15.80 -2.73
N GLY A 125 -10.91 15.73 -3.84
CA GLY A 125 -9.98 14.63 -4.12
C GLY A 125 -10.65 13.25 -4.18
N GLY A 126 -11.98 13.19 -4.30
CA GLY A 126 -12.77 11.96 -4.31
C GLY A 126 -13.22 11.47 -2.92
N SER A 127 -13.05 12.27 -1.85
CA SER A 127 -13.37 11.88 -0.48
C SER A 127 -14.86 11.55 -0.27
N ILE A 128 -15.77 12.16 -1.05
CA ILE A 128 -17.19 11.83 -1.02
C ILE A 128 -17.44 10.40 -1.52
N ILE A 129 -16.80 9.99 -2.60
CA ILE A 129 -16.89 8.60 -3.11
C ILE A 129 -16.30 7.63 -2.10
N TRP A 130 -15.17 7.97 -1.45
CA TRP A 130 -14.61 7.19 -0.36
C TRP A 130 -15.61 6.96 0.76
N HIS A 131 -16.22 8.04 1.27
CA HIS A 131 -17.25 7.96 2.31
C HIS A 131 -18.41 7.05 1.90
N ASN A 132 -18.98 7.28 0.71
CA ASN A 132 -20.10 6.52 0.20
C ASN A 132 -19.75 5.03 0.02
N THR A 133 -18.56 4.73 -0.49
CA THR A 133 -18.11 3.35 -0.67
C THR A 133 -17.98 2.60 0.66
N ILE A 134 -17.35 3.23 1.67
CA ILE A 134 -17.21 2.64 3.01
C ILE A 134 -18.59 2.37 3.61
N LYS A 135 -19.51 3.35 3.54
CA LYS A 135 -20.89 3.20 4.07
C LYS A 135 -21.67 2.11 3.35
N ALA A 136 -21.61 2.05 2.02
CA ALA A 136 -22.29 1.02 1.23
C ALA A 136 -21.76 -0.38 1.55
N VAL A 137 -20.42 -0.53 1.64
CA VAL A 137 -19.79 -1.82 1.99
C VAL A 137 -20.23 -2.26 3.39
N LYS A 138 -20.15 -1.40 4.39
CA LYS A 138 -20.52 -1.76 5.78
C LYS A 138 -22.02 -2.06 5.92
N ALA A 139 -22.89 -1.37 5.17
CA ALA A 139 -24.32 -1.62 5.20
C ALA A 139 -24.71 -2.97 4.59
N LEU A 140 -24.07 -3.34 3.47
CA LEU A 140 -24.40 -4.58 2.75
C LEU A 140 -23.62 -5.80 3.31
N ASN A 141 -22.45 -5.58 3.93
CA ASN A 141 -21.53 -6.62 4.38
C ASN A 141 -21.12 -6.40 5.85
N PRO A 142 -22.05 -6.52 6.81
CA PRO A 142 -21.80 -6.17 8.21
C PRO A 142 -20.72 -7.05 8.88
N ASP A 143 -20.49 -8.26 8.39
CA ASP A 143 -19.50 -9.20 8.91
C ASP A 143 -18.12 -9.08 8.21
N THR A 144 -18.00 -8.20 7.21
CA THR A 144 -16.74 -7.95 6.50
C THR A 144 -15.99 -6.80 7.14
N THR A 145 -14.75 -7.03 7.57
CA THR A 145 -13.86 -5.97 8.02
C THR A 145 -13.27 -5.22 6.83
N LEU A 146 -13.05 -3.91 6.98
CA LEU A 146 -12.65 -3.03 5.90
C LEU A 146 -11.36 -2.26 6.22
N GLU A 147 -10.36 -2.40 5.36
CA GLU A 147 -9.21 -1.51 5.29
C GLU A 147 -9.35 -0.55 4.11
N THR A 148 -8.99 0.71 4.30
CA THR A 148 -8.98 1.72 3.25
C THR A 148 -7.57 2.27 3.07
N LEU A 149 -7.00 2.18 1.88
CA LEU A 149 -5.72 2.78 1.52
C LEU A 149 -5.96 4.07 0.73
N ILE A 150 -5.99 5.18 1.47
CA ILE A 150 -6.40 6.49 0.96
C ILE A 150 -5.25 7.32 0.39
N PRO A 151 -5.52 8.25 -0.55
CA PRO A 151 -4.57 9.28 -0.95
C PRO A 151 -4.36 10.31 0.17
N ASP A 152 -3.42 11.26 -0.03
CA ASP A 152 -3.18 12.32 0.95
C ASP A 152 -4.21 13.46 0.93
N PHE A 153 -5.20 13.45 0.03
CA PHE A 153 -6.19 14.51 -0.19
C PHE A 153 -5.58 15.94 -0.16
N LYS A 154 -4.32 16.06 -0.60
CA LYS A 154 -3.52 17.31 -0.50
C LYS A 154 -3.40 17.87 0.92
N GLY A 155 -3.67 17.04 1.94
CA GLY A 155 -3.64 17.40 3.36
C GLY A 155 -4.89 18.15 3.84
N LYS A 156 -5.99 18.12 3.12
CA LYS A 156 -7.24 18.76 3.53
C LYS A 156 -7.91 17.97 4.64
N ALA A 157 -7.98 18.56 5.83
CA ALA A 157 -8.54 17.92 7.02
C ALA A 157 -10.01 17.51 6.84
N GLU A 158 -10.82 18.32 6.13
CA GLU A 158 -12.23 18.02 5.87
C GLU A 158 -12.43 16.76 5.02
N ASP A 159 -11.52 16.50 4.05
CA ASP A 159 -11.58 15.33 3.18
C ASP A 159 -11.12 14.07 3.92
N ILE A 160 -10.12 14.21 4.81
CA ILE A 160 -9.68 13.13 5.71
C ILE A 160 -10.79 12.82 6.73
N GLN A 161 -11.45 13.83 7.28
CA GLN A 161 -12.54 13.66 8.24
C GLN A 161 -13.71 12.86 7.65
N ARG A 162 -14.04 13.02 6.37
CA ARG A 162 -15.08 12.20 5.71
C ARG A 162 -14.78 10.71 5.75
N VAL A 163 -13.50 10.33 5.64
CA VAL A 163 -13.10 8.91 5.78
C VAL A 163 -13.24 8.45 7.23
N ILE A 164 -12.83 9.29 8.19
CA ILE A 164 -12.98 9.01 9.63
C ILE A 164 -14.45 8.80 9.98
N ASP A 165 -15.35 9.68 9.51
CA ASP A 165 -16.80 9.62 9.74
C ASP A 165 -17.45 8.37 9.11
N ALA A 166 -16.85 7.84 8.06
CA ALA A 166 -17.30 6.59 7.46
C ALA A 166 -16.93 5.36 8.28
N ALA A 167 -15.92 5.47 9.18
CA ALA A 167 -15.51 4.50 10.19
C ALA A 167 -15.12 3.12 9.65
N PRO A 168 -14.15 2.99 8.74
CA PRO A 168 -13.56 1.68 8.41
C PRO A 168 -12.74 1.17 9.60
N GLU A 169 -12.44 -0.12 9.64
CA GLU A 169 -11.67 -0.74 10.73
C GLU A 169 -10.19 -0.31 10.71
N VAL A 170 -9.61 -0.16 9.52
CA VAL A 170 -8.22 0.31 9.35
C VAL A 170 -8.16 1.37 8.27
N VAL A 171 -7.45 2.46 8.53
CA VAL A 171 -7.13 3.48 7.52
C VAL A 171 -5.64 3.51 7.26
N SER A 172 -5.29 3.23 6.01
CA SER A 172 -3.92 3.20 5.52
C SER A 172 -3.63 4.43 4.66
N HIS A 173 -2.44 5.00 4.83
CA HIS A 173 -1.85 5.95 3.90
C HIS A 173 -0.35 5.66 3.78
N ASN A 174 0.10 5.23 2.61
CA ASN A 174 1.48 4.79 2.44
C ASN A 174 2.48 5.94 2.34
N MET A 175 3.61 5.80 3.03
CA MET A 175 4.80 6.65 2.86
C MET A 175 5.54 6.34 1.57
N GLU A 176 5.52 5.08 1.15
CA GLU A 176 6.17 4.47 0.00
C GLU A 176 7.71 4.49 0.05
N THR A 177 8.34 5.54 0.60
CA THR A 177 9.79 5.67 0.71
C THR A 177 10.19 6.67 1.81
N VAL A 178 11.49 6.82 2.04
CA VAL A 178 12.10 7.77 2.99
C VAL A 178 12.02 9.22 2.51
N GLU A 179 12.25 10.19 3.41
CA GLU A 179 12.09 11.62 3.14
C GLU A 179 12.91 12.09 1.92
N ARG A 180 14.21 11.75 1.87
CA ARG A 180 15.12 12.16 0.78
C ARG A 180 14.63 11.72 -0.61
N LEU A 181 14.07 10.51 -0.70
CA LEU A 181 13.64 9.91 -1.97
C LEU A 181 12.22 10.29 -2.37
N THR A 182 11.42 10.87 -1.47
CA THR A 182 9.98 11.13 -1.71
C THR A 182 9.75 11.91 -3.02
N ARG A 183 10.54 12.96 -3.28
CA ARG A 183 10.36 13.77 -4.50
C ARG A 183 10.64 13.00 -5.79
N GLN A 184 11.57 12.03 -5.75
CA GLN A 184 11.89 11.20 -6.90
C GLN A 184 10.85 10.09 -7.11
N VAL A 185 10.39 9.47 -6.02
CA VAL A 185 9.52 8.28 -6.03
C VAL A 185 8.05 8.69 -6.20
N ARG A 186 7.62 9.80 -5.56
CA ARG A 186 6.25 10.28 -5.49
C ARG A 186 6.21 11.79 -5.75
N ILE A 187 6.34 12.20 -6.99
CA ILE A 187 6.59 13.60 -7.41
C ILE A 187 5.60 14.61 -6.79
N GLN A 188 4.30 14.25 -6.72
CA GLN A 188 3.24 15.15 -6.22
C GLN A 188 3.00 15.02 -4.71
N ALA A 189 3.43 13.92 -4.07
CA ALA A 189 3.29 13.73 -2.65
C ALA A 189 4.43 14.41 -1.86
N LYS A 190 4.20 14.63 -0.57
CA LYS A 190 5.18 15.23 0.33
C LYS A 190 5.30 14.37 1.58
N TYR A 191 6.53 14.08 2.00
CA TYR A 191 6.81 13.25 3.17
C TYR A 191 6.09 13.75 4.43
N ARG A 192 6.31 15.02 4.80
CA ARG A 192 5.69 15.61 6.01
C ARG A 192 4.16 15.70 5.92
N ARG A 193 3.60 15.84 4.72
CA ARG A 193 2.14 15.76 4.54
C ARG A 193 1.61 14.35 4.80
N SER A 194 2.31 13.33 4.36
CA SER A 194 1.91 11.94 4.62
C SER A 194 1.93 11.61 6.11
N ILE A 195 2.95 12.08 6.85
CA ILE A 195 2.99 11.98 8.33
C ILE A 195 1.78 12.70 8.95
N GLU A 196 1.47 13.93 8.48
CA GLU A 196 0.35 14.71 9.00
C GLU A 196 -1.01 14.03 8.74
N VAL A 197 -1.21 13.43 7.56
CA VAL A 197 -2.42 12.65 7.26
C VAL A 197 -2.59 11.50 8.26
N LEU A 198 -1.52 10.74 8.52
CA LEU A 198 -1.54 9.64 9.49
C LEU A 198 -1.81 10.14 10.92
N ARG A 199 -1.27 11.31 11.30
CA ARG A 199 -1.52 11.93 12.59
C ARG A 199 -3.00 12.34 12.74
N ILE A 200 -3.58 12.99 11.74
CA ILE A 200 -5.01 13.38 11.73
C ILE A 200 -5.91 12.14 11.85
N LEU A 201 -5.61 11.08 11.11
CA LEU A 201 -6.34 9.81 11.20
C LEU A 201 -6.27 9.20 12.60
N LYS A 202 -5.08 9.22 13.21
CA LYS A 202 -4.86 8.68 14.57
C LYS A 202 -5.61 9.49 15.62
N GLU A 203 -5.54 10.81 15.54
CA GLU A 203 -6.28 11.72 16.43
C GLU A 203 -7.80 11.59 16.28
N GLY A 204 -8.27 11.25 15.05
CA GLY A 204 -9.66 10.89 14.78
C GLY A 204 -10.08 9.51 15.27
N GLY A 205 -9.22 8.80 16.01
CA GLY A 205 -9.53 7.50 16.61
C GLY A 205 -9.38 6.30 15.67
N MET A 206 -8.81 6.48 14.50
CA MET A 206 -8.65 5.38 13.54
C MET A 206 -7.46 4.48 13.91
N ARG A 207 -7.58 3.19 13.61
CA ARG A 207 -6.43 2.30 13.52
C ARG A 207 -5.68 2.61 12.24
N THR A 208 -4.46 3.10 12.40
CA THR A 208 -3.67 3.65 11.28
C THR A 208 -2.63 2.67 10.77
N LYS A 209 -2.41 2.69 9.47
CA LYS A 209 -1.41 1.84 8.81
C LYS A 209 -0.67 2.60 7.73
N THR A 210 0.59 2.21 7.52
CA THR A 210 1.42 2.72 6.43
C THR A 210 2.34 1.66 5.85
N GLY A 211 2.95 1.95 4.71
CA GLY A 211 3.90 1.05 4.06
C GLY A 211 5.08 1.79 3.46
N ILE A 212 6.24 1.15 3.49
CA ILE A 212 7.49 1.61 2.87
C ILE A 212 8.04 0.50 1.98
N MET A 213 8.42 0.85 0.76
CA MET A 213 9.14 -0.04 -0.16
C MET A 213 10.65 0.16 0.00
N LEU A 214 11.39 -0.94 0.05
CA LEU A 214 12.85 -0.95 0.14
C LEU A 214 13.48 -1.36 -1.18
N GLY A 215 14.68 -0.85 -1.45
CA GLY A 215 15.45 -1.12 -2.66
C GLY A 215 15.35 -0.04 -3.73
N LEU A 216 14.92 1.18 -3.35
CA LEU A 216 14.86 2.38 -4.19
C LEU A 216 16.10 3.28 -4.06
N GLY A 217 17.07 2.92 -3.19
CA GLY A 217 18.30 3.68 -2.94
C GLY A 217 18.35 4.37 -1.58
N GLU A 218 17.42 4.02 -0.68
CA GLU A 218 17.46 4.39 0.73
C GLU A 218 18.60 3.70 1.47
N THR A 219 19.09 4.32 2.54
CA THR A 219 19.97 3.66 3.51
C THR A 219 19.14 3.07 4.65
N LYS A 220 19.72 2.16 5.44
CA LYS A 220 19.05 1.58 6.60
C LYS A 220 18.71 2.66 7.65
N GLU A 221 19.65 3.59 7.88
CA GLU A 221 19.49 4.68 8.83
C GLU A 221 18.30 5.59 8.43
N GLU A 222 18.10 5.84 7.13
CA GLU A 222 16.96 6.61 6.64
C GLU A 222 15.64 5.86 6.84
N VAL A 223 15.64 4.53 6.71
CA VAL A 223 14.46 3.71 7.01
C VAL A 223 14.15 3.76 8.50
N VAL A 224 15.15 3.61 9.37
CA VAL A 224 14.97 3.72 10.82
C VAL A 224 14.43 5.11 11.21
N GLN A 225 14.98 6.18 10.65
CA GLN A 225 14.45 7.54 10.86
C GLN A 225 12.99 7.66 10.43
N ALA A 226 12.61 7.05 9.30
CA ALA A 226 11.21 7.06 8.87
C ALA A 226 10.30 6.26 9.83
N LEU A 227 10.77 5.16 10.39
CA LEU A 227 10.07 4.41 11.43
C LEU A 227 9.90 5.24 12.71
N GLU A 228 10.93 5.97 13.14
CA GLU A 228 10.86 6.88 14.30
C GLU A 228 9.84 8.02 14.08
N ASP A 229 9.84 8.67 12.90
CA ASP A 229 8.86 9.70 12.54
C ASP A 229 7.42 9.15 12.59
N LEU A 230 7.20 7.92 12.12
CA LEU A 230 5.91 7.23 12.13
C LEU A 230 5.48 6.79 13.53
N ALA A 231 6.40 6.32 14.35
CA ALA A 231 6.16 5.99 15.76
C ALA A 231 5.78 7.24 16.56
N ALA A 232 6.44 8.38 16.32
CA ALA A 232 6.08 9.67 16.89
C ALA A 232 4.66 10.14 16.49
N ALA A 233 4.22 9.81 15.27
CA ALA A 233 2.84 10.01 14.81
C ALA A 233 1.85 8.95 15.35
N LYS A 234 2.31 8.00 16.18
CA LYS A 234 1.52 6.92 16.79
C LYS A 234 0.82 6.01 15.78
N VAL A 235 1.46 5.75 14.65
CA VAL A 235 0.96 4.80 13.66
C VAL A 235 0.95 3.39 14.25
N ASP A 236 -0.14 2.64 14.06
CA ASP A 236 -0.32 1.32 14.66
C ASP A 236 0.39 0.21 13.88
N VAL A 237 0.32 0.25 12.55
CA VAL A 237 0.76 -0.84 11.67
C VAL A 237 1.73 -0.32 10.62
N ILE A 238 2.87 -1.00 10.46
CA ILE A 238 3.84 -0.76 9.39
C ILE A 238 4.04 -2.00 8.51
N THR A 239 4.09 -1.80 7.20
CA THR A 239 4.48 -2.82 6.24
C THR A 239 5.77 -2.43 5.53
N LEU A 240 6.75 -3.33 5.48
CA LEU A 240 8.02 -3.15 4.79
C LEU A 240 8.18 -4.23 3.72
N GLY A 241 8.31 -3.84 2.46
CA GLY A 241 8.40 -4.78 1.33
C GLY A 241 9.43 -4.39 0.29
N GLN A 242 9.93 -5.35 -0.47
CA GLN A 242 10.87 -5.08 -1.56
C GLN A 242 10.17 -4.36 -2.72
N TYR A 243 10.73 -3.26 -3.18
CA TYR A 243 10.34 -2.67 -4.46
C TYR A 243 10.66 -3.62 -5.62
N LEU A 244 9.67 -3.84 -6.49
CA LEU A 244 9.85 -4.59 -7.74
C LEU A 244 9.46 -3.69 -8.90
N GLN A 245 10.38 -3.47 -9.81
CA GLN A 245 10.17 -2.62 -11.00
C GLN A 245 9.07 -3.21 -11.90
N PRO A 246 7.94 -2.53 -12.10
CA PRO A 246 6.85 -3.07 -12.92
C PRO A 246 7.22 -3.19 -14.40
N THR A 247 7.84 -2.17 -14.97
CA THR A 247 8.35 -2.14 -16.35
C THR A 247 9.65 -1.34 -16.43
N LYS A 248 10.38 -1.42 -17.53
CA LYS A 248 11.63 -0.65 -17.75
C LYS A 248 11.45 0.88 -17.72
N LYS A 249 10.20 1.37 -17.79
CA LYS A 249 9.89 2.82 -17.72
C LYS A 249 9.82 3.33 -16.28
N HIS A 250 9.70 2.45 -15.29
CA HIS A 250 9.62 2.78 -13.87
C HIS A 250 11.02 2.86 -13.26
N LEU A 251 11.08 3.36 -12.03
CA LEU A 251 12.33 3.47 -11.29
C LEU A 251 13.06 2.12 -11.24
N PRO A 252 14.37 2.08 -11.45
CA PRO A 252 15.14 0.84 -11.35
C PRO A 252 15.20 0.35 -9.90
N VAL A 253 15.36 -0.97 -9.73
CA VAL A 253 15.72 -1.54 -8.42
C VAL A 253 17.19 -1.25 -8.16
N HIS A 254 17.49 -0.51 -7.10
CA HIS A 254 18.86 -0.22 -6.70
C HIS A 254 19.54 -1.42 -6.03
N ARG A 255 18.80 -2.11 -5.17
CA ARG A 255 19.26 -3.34 -4.52
C ARG A 255 18.10 -4.27 -4.20
N PHE A 256 18.37 -5.55 -4.09
CA PHE A 256 17.47 -6.51 -3.46
C PHE A 256 17.88 -6.68 -2.00
N VAL A 257 17.01 -6.24 -1.10
CA VAL A 257 17.23 -6.29 0.34
C VAL A 257 17.18 -7.73 0.83
N HIS A 258 18.16 -8.12 1.65
CA HIS A 258 18.22 -9.48 2.18
C HIS A 258 17.11 -9.74 3.20
N PRO A 259 16.55 -10.97 3.29
CA PRO A 259 15.53 -11.30 4.30
C PRO A 259 15.92 -10.96 5.74
N ASP A 260 17.19 -11.10 6.11
CA ASP A 260 17.70 -10.79 7.44
C ASP A 260 17.56 -9.30 7.78
N GLU A 261 17.76 -8.39 6.81
CA GLU A 261 17.55 -6.95 7.02
C GLU A 261 16.06 -6.63 7.24
N PHE A 262 15.13 -7.34 6.56
CA PHE A 262 13.70 -7.24 6.84
C PHE A 262 13.38 -7.73 8.25
N ALA A 263 14.00 -8.83 8.70
CA ALA A 263 13.83 -9.33 10.06
C ALA A 263 14.33 -8.33 11.10
N GLU A 264 15.50 -7.72 10.88
CA GLU A 264 16.06 -6.69 11.75
C GLU A 264 15.16 -5.44 11.82
N LEU A 265 14.65 -4.97 10.68
CA LEU A 265 13.71 -3.83 10.65
C LEU A 265 12.37 -4.15 11.34
N ARG A 266 11.93 -5.43 11.32
CA ARG A 266 10.77 -5.89 12.10
C ARG A 266 11.01 -5.73 13.59
N GLU A 267 12.17 -6.16 14.09
CA GLU A 267 12.54 -6.02 15.51
C GLU A 267 12.56 -4.54 15.92
N ILE A 268 13.25 -3.69 15.14
CA ILE A 268 13.31 -2.25 15.37
C ILE A 268 11.89 -1.65 15.41
N GLY A 269 11.02 -2.03 14.49
CA GLY A 269 9.64 -1.54 14.47
C GLY A 269 8.87 -1.89 15.74
N TYR A 270 8.96 -3.12 16.23
CA TYR A 270 8.32 -3.50 17.50
C TYR A 270 8.93 -2.77 18.69
N GLU A 271 10.24 -2.57 18.72
CA GLU A 271 10.93 -1.80 19.77
C GLU A 271 10.51 -0.32 19.79
N LEU A 272 10.25 0.28 18.62
CA LEU A 272 9.71 1.65 18.50
C LEU A 272 8.24 1.77 18.90
N GLY A 273 7.53 0.67 19.12
CA GLY A 273 6.19 0.69 19.67
C GLY A 273 5.06 0.41 18.69
N PHE A 274 5.35 0.04 17.42
CA PHE A 274 4.30 -0.40 16.52
C PHE A 274 3.55 -1.61 17.07
N ASP A 275 2.25 -1.64 16.87
CA ASP A 275 1.39 -2.74 17.29
C ASP A 275 1.51 -3.96 16.35
N TYR A 276 1.74 -3.70 15.06
CA TYR A 276 1.98 -4.73 14.07
C TYR A 276 3.06 -4.31 13.06
N VAL A 277 4.04 -5.18 12.83
CA VAL A 277 5.09 -4.99 11.83
C VAL A 277 5.08 -6.18 10.86
N GLU A 278 4.63 -5.95 9.63
CA GLU A 278 4.74 -6.92 8.54
C GLU A 278 5.95 -6.57 7.69
N SER A 279 7.01 -7.36 7.75
CA SER A 279 8.29 -7.06 7.11
C SER A 279 8.83 -8.27 6.37
N GLY A 280 9.08 -8.13 5.07
CA GLY A 280 9.61 -9.22 4.27
C GLY A 280 9.67 -8.91 2.77
N PRO A 281 10.48 -9.65 2.00
CA PRO A 281 10.71 -9.36 0.58
C PRO A 281 9.45 -9.35 -0.29
N LEU A 282 8.46 -10.17 0.03
CA LEU A 282 7.20 -10.28 -0.73
C LEU A 282 6.04 -9.50 -0.11
N VAL A 283 6.25 -8.81 1.01
CA VAL A 283 5.23 -7.99 1.67
C VAL A 283 4.77 -6.87 0.72
N ARG A 284 3.46 -6.64 0.74
CA ARG A 284 2.75 -5.53 0.10
C ARG A 284 1.82 -4.89 1.13
N SER A 285 1.35 -3.67 0.87
CA SER A 285 0.51 -2.95 1.84
C SER A 285 -0.72 -3.73 2.28
N SER A 286 -1.33 -4.53 1.41
CA SER A 286 -2.50 -5.38 1.73
C SER A 286 -2.16 -6.84 2.07
N TYR A 287 -0.87 -7.20 2.21
CA TYR A 287 -0.48 -8.57 2.53
C TYR A 287 -0.84 -8.90 3.98
N HIS A 288 -1.59 -9.99 4.20
CA HIS A 288 -2.14 -10.39 5.50
C HIS A 288 -2.90 -9.30 6.25
N SER A 289 -3.54 -8.38 5.52
CA SER A 289 -4.23 -7.22 6.10
C SER A 289 -5.37 -7.60 7.06
N GLU A 290 -5.96 -8.78 6.93
CA GLU A 290 -6.95 -9.33 7.86
C GLU A 290 -6.44 -9.46 9.29
N ARG A 291 -5.11 -9.56 9.49
CA ARG A 291 -4.48 -9.63 10.82
C ARG A 291 -4.29 -8.26 11.44
N HIS A 292 -4.23 -7.23 10.62
CA HIS A 292 -3.94 -5.86 11.05
C HIS A 292 -5.13 -5.19 11.76
N VAL A 293 -6.32 -5.78 11.64
CA VAL A 293 -7.56 -5.29 12.26
C VAL A 293 -7.54 -5.40 13.79
N PHE A 294 -6.82 -6.40 14.32
CA PHE A 294 -6.86 -6.77 15.74
C PHE A 294 -5.76 -6.07 16.55
N PRO A 295 -6.11 -5.12 17.46
CA PRO A 295 -5.13 -4.48 18.33
C PRO A 295 -4.34 -5.48 19.18
N GLY A 296 -3.03 -5.28 19.31
CA GLY A 296 -2.12 -6.11 20.10
C GLY A 296 -1.82 -7.49 19.54
N TYR A 297 -2.42 -7.90 18.42
CA TYR A 297 -2.18 -9.24 17.85
C TYR A 297 -0.72 -9.44 17.43
N GLY A 298 -0.15 -8.53 16.67
CA GLY A 298 1.21 -8.63 16.17
C GLY A 298 2.24 -8.56 17.29
N ARG A 299 2.07 -7.62 18.23
CA ARG A 299 2.97 -7.44 19.38
C ARG A 299 2.99 -8.66 20.30
N ARG A 300 1.83 -9.19 20.68
CA ARG A 300 1.76 -10.43 21.50
C ARG A 300 2.50 -11.59 20.83
N LYS A 301 2.26 -11.80 19.53
CA LYS A 301 2.94 -12.85 18.78
C LYS A 301 4.47 -12.68 18.77
N TRP A 302 4.93 -11.45 18.60
CA TRP A 302 6.36 -11.13 18.64
C TRP A 302 6.98 -11.34 20.03
N GLU A 303 6.28 -10.94 21.11
CA GLU A 303 6.71 -11.14 22.48
C GLU A 303 6.81 -12.65 22.83
N ASP A 304 5.84 -13.46 22.38
CA ASP A 304 5.85 -14.91 22.53
C ASP A 304 7.05 -15.56 21.79
N GLU A 305 7.32 -15.13 20.55
CA GLU A 305 8.48 -15.57 19.77
C GLU A 305 9.81 -15.22 20.46
N LYS A 306 9.95 -14.02 21.01
CA LYS A 306 11.12 -13.59 21.80
C LYS A 306 11.31 -14.43 23.07
N ALA A 307 10.25 -14.67 23.81
CA ALA A 307 10.28 -15.48 25.04
C ALA A 307 10.72 -16.93 24.75
N LEU A 308 10.20 -17.50 23.66
CA LEU A 308 10.58 -18.85 23.23
C LEU A 308 12.06 -18.93 22.85
N ASN A 309 12.58 -17.98 22.10
CA ASN A 309 13.98 -17.93 21.67
C ASN A 309 14.94 -17.66 22.84
N ALA A 310 14.53 -16.97 23.89
CA ALA A 310 15.35 -16.73 25.08
C ALA A 310 15.38 -17.93 26.03
N ALA A 311 14.48 -18.92 25.87
CA ALA A 311 14.42 -20.13 26.67
C ALA A 311 15.25 -21.29 26.11
N VAL A 312 15.85 -21.12 24.90
CA VAL A 312 16.75 -22.07 24.23
C VAL A 312 18.20 -21.63 24.37
#